data_ac2a6c0a534d24caf6d6e0568e48f5e9
#
_entry.id   ac2a6c0a534d24caf6d6e0568e48f5e9
#
_cell.length_a   1.000
_cell.length_b   1.000
_cell.length_c   1.000
_cell.angle_alpha   90.00
_cell.angle_beta   90.00
_cell.angle_gamma   90.00
#
_symmetry.space_group_name_H-M   'P 1'
#
loop_
_entity.id
_entity.type
_entity.pdbx_description
1 polymer ?
#
loop_
_entity_poly.entity_id
_entity_poly.type
_entity_poly.pdbx_seq_one_letter_code
_entity_poly.pdbx_strand_id
1 'polypeptide(L)'
;GENELVDKVKADEVSAGFVVNSLTDYDYYVYNQSMTDDNQVVFTQVMTVLNQMVYCQKNGIDYASLTQAFNPQIDCHENILGKDMGSNYWYCYGLVMIIFMIIIMYGSMVATSVTQEKSNRTMEVLVTSVDTNLLFFAKVLAGAVAALIQSAVMLGTVLISYKINQDKWGGMLNMVLDIPANVLVVFALFGIGGFLFYTFIYGAMGALVSKTEDINKSAGGVQMVIMIVYFITLASLTDVDGIMIKVTSFLPVSSYSAMFARVAMGSVNTWEIVVSFIILVASIVVVGIIGAKIY
;
A
#
# COMPACT_ATOMS: atom_id res chain seq x y z
N GLY A 1 -34.25 34.14 17.57
CA GLY A 1 -34.85 34.08 16.22
C GLY A 1 -33.78 33.79 15.18
N GLU A 2 -34.19 33.66 13.91
CA GLU A 2 -33.27 33.31 12.80
C GLU A 2 -32.04 34.22 12.71
N ASN A 3 -32.21 35.55 12.79
CA ASN A 3 -31.09 36.49 12.78
C ASN A 3 -30.12 36.29 13.95
N GLU A 4 -30.61 35.95 15.12
CA GLU A 4 -29.77 35.66 16.30
C GLU A 4 -28.98 34.33 16.09
N LEU A 5 -29.56 33.33 15.46
CA LEU A 5 -28.87 32.11 15.09
C LEU A 5 -27.76 32.38 14.09
N VAL A 6 -28.04 33.15 13.04
CA VAL A 6 -27.06 33.56 12.03
C VAL A 6 -25.90 34.36 12.67
N ASP A 7 -26.19 35.25 13.62
CA ASP A 7 -25.15 36.00 14.32
C ASP A 7 -24.28 35.09 15.20
N LYS A 8 -24.86 34.12 15.88
CA LYS A 8 -24.11 33.10 16.69
C LYS A 8 -23.24 32.20 15.81
N VAL A 9 -23.74 31.78 14.65
CA VAL A 9 -22.93 31.01 13.67
C VAL A 9 -21.77 31.85 13.15
N LYS A 10 -21.99 33.14 12.85
CA LYS A 10 -20.93 34.07 12.42
C LYS A 10 -19.92 34.37 13.51
N ALA A 11 -20.34 34.39 14.78
CA ALA A 11 -19.48 34.62 15.94
C ALA A 11 -18.71 33.35 16.39
N ASP A 12 -18.90 32.21 15.70
CA ASP A 12 -18.33 30.90 16.03
C ASP A 12 -18.73 30.39 17.44
N GLU A 13 -19.86 30.88 17.96
CA GLU A 13 -20.44 30.40 19.23
C GLU A 13 -21.12 29.02 19.06
N VAL A 14 -21.61 28.73 17.85
CA VAL A 14 -22.20 27.46 17.45
C VAL A 14 -21.68 27.07 16.07
N SER A 15 -21.34 25.79 15.90
CA SER A 15 -20.76 25.27 14.65
C SER A 15 -21.76 25.23 13.49
N ALA A 16 -23.06 25.07 13.79
CA ALA A 16 -24.13 25.01 12.79
C ALA A 16 -25.49 25.35 13.42
N GLY A 17 -26.46 25.71 12.61
CA GLY A 17 -27.82 25.97 13.03
C GLY A 17 -28.87 25.52 12.03
N PHE A 18 -30.07 25.16 12.53
CA PHE A 18 -31.20 24.75 11.71
C PHE A 18 -32.42 25.58 12.05
N VAL A 19 -33.12 26.05 11.01
CA VAL A 19 -34.40 26.73 11.12
C VAL A 19 -35.44 25.87 10.43
N VAL A 20 -36.40 25.35 11.20
CA VAL A 20 -37.46 24.47 10.67
C VAL A 20 -38.65 25.35 10.25
N ASN A 21 -38.94 25.39 8.95
CA ASN A 21 -40.07 26.14 8.39
C ASN A 21 -41.34 25.29 8.32
N SER A 22 -41.20 24.00 8.06
CA SER A 22 -42.29 23.01 8.03
C SER A 22 -41.74 21.59 8.31
N LEU A 23 -42.62 20.60 8.34
CA LEU A 23 -42.20 19.19 8.48
C LEU A 23 -41.34 18.66 7.30
N THR A 24 -41.36 19.36 6.19
CA THR A 24 -40.63 18.98 4.97
C THR A 24 -39.68 20.04 4.47
N ASP A 25 -39.52 21.14 5.23
CA ASP A 25 -38.69 22.28 4.83
C ASP A 25 -37.94 22.86 6.02
N TYR A 26 -36.64 23.05 5.86
CA TYR A 26 -35.77 23.68 6.85
C TYR A 26 -34.59 24.35 6.17
N ASP A 27 -34.05 25.39 6.81
CA ASP A 27 -32.82 26.07 6.42
C ASP A 27 -31.66 25.63 7.29
N TYR A 28 -30.51 25.37 6.66
CA TYR A 28 -29.25 24.99 7.31
C TYR A 28 -28.25 26.13 7.23
N TYR A 29 -27.76 26.60 8.38
CA TYR A 29 -26.79 27.69 8.49
C TYR A 29 -25.47 27.12 9.03
N VAL A 30 -24.38 27.32 8.29
CA VAL A 30 -23.00 26.98 8.65
C VAL A 30 -22.07 28.07 8.16
N TYR A 31 -21.05 28.40 8.93
CA TYR A 31 -20.09 29.43 8.53
C TYR A 31 -19.15 28.92 7.43
N ASN A 32 -18.54 27.76 7.63
CA ASN A 32 -17.72 27.06 6.63
C ASN A 32 -18.15 25.61 6.52
N GLN A 33 -18.47 25.18 5.30
CA GLN A 33 -18.82 23.79 5.05
C GLN A 33 -17.55 22.92 5.02
N SER A 34 -17.50 21.90 5.88
CA SER A 34 -16.45 20.88 5.89
C SER A 34 -16.78 19.76 4.91
N MET A 35 -15.76 19.13 4.31
CA MET A 35 -15.93 17.91 3.48
C MET A 35 -16.48 16.71 4.27
N THR A 36 -16.38 16.75 5.61
CA THR A 36 -16.86 15.72 6.54
C THR A 36 -18.10 16.17 7.33
N ASP A 37 -18.80 17.20 6.84
CA ASP A 37 -19.99 17.72 7.52
C ASP A 37 -21.23 16.88 7.16
N ASP A 38 -21.61 15.98 8.04
CA ASP A 38 -22.79 15.12 7.92
C ASP A 38 -24.03 15.72 8.60
N ASN A 39 -23.95 16.91 9.19
CA ASN A 39 -25.04 17.52 9.97
C ASN A 39 -26.32 17.66 9.18
N GLN A 40 -26.23 18.07 7.91
CA GLN A 40 -27.41 18.18 7.03
C GLN A 40 -28.07 16.82 6.80
N VAL A 41 -27.28 15.77 6.57
CA VAL A 41 -27.77 14.41 6.33
C VAL A 41 -28.48 13.87 7.58
N VAL A 42 -27.84 13.99 8.75
CA VAL A 42 -28.39 13.56 10.03
C VAL A 42 -29.69 14.32 10.34
N PHE A 43 -29.70 15.63 10.15
CA PHE A 43 -30.90 16.42 10.42
C PHE A 43 -32.06 16.09 9.46
N THR A 44 -31.76 15.88 8.16
CA THR A 44 -32.76 15.41 7.18
C THR A 44 -33.38 14.07 7.60
N GLN A 45 -32.57 13.14 8.14
CA GLN A 45 -33.11 11.87 8.65
C GLN A 45 -34.04 12.07 9.84
N VAL A 46 -33.67 12.94 10.78
CA VAL A 46 -34.52 13.30 11.94
C VAL A 46 -35.84 13.91 11.47
N MET A 47 -35.81 14.85 10.53
CA MET A 47 -37.01 15.47 9.96
C MET A 47 -37.89 14.46 9.22
N THR A 48 -37.28 13.51 8.52
CA THR A 48 -38.00 12.42 7.84
C THR A 48 -38.75 11.56 8.82
N VAL A 49 -38.09 11.12 9.90
CA VAL A 49 -38.72 10.32 10.97
C VAL A 49 -39.85 11.10 11.65
N LEU A 50 -39.62 12.38 11.93
CA LEU A 50 -40.63 13.24 12.56
C LEU A 50 -41.87 13.39 11.67
N ASN A 51 -41.68 13.61 10.37
CA ASN A 51 -42.79 13.70 9.40
C ASN A 51 -43.56 12.38 9.32
N GLN A 52 -42.86 11.25 9.31
CA GLN A 52 -43.49 9.93 9.32
C GLN A 52 -44.31 9.70 10.59
N MET A 53 -43.79 10.05 11.78
CA MET A 53 -44.50 9.94 13.05
C MET A 53 -45.79 10.80 13.05
N VAL A 54 -45.70 12.05 12.61
CA VAL A 54 -46.84 12.96 12.51
C VAL A 54 -47.89 12.44 11.53
N TYR A 55 -47.45 11.88 10.39
CA TYR A 55 -48.37 11.26 9.43
C TYR A 55 -49.11 10.05 10.02
N CYS A 56 -48.37 9.17 10.68
CA CYS A 56 -48.95 7.99 11.36
C CYS A 56 -49.93 8.40 12.42
N GLN A 57 -49.59 9.38 13.28
CA GLN A 57 -50.49 9.89 14.32
C GLN A 57 -51.77 10.48 13.73
N LYS A 58 -51.70 11.26 12.66
CA LYS A 58 -52.87 11.85 11.99
C LYS A 58 -53.80 10.81 11.38
N ASN A 59 -53.26 9.67 10.93
CA ASN A 59 -54.01 8.63 10.25
C ASN A 59 -54.35 7.44 11.16
N GLY A 60 -54.05 7.50 12.47
CA GLY A 60 -54.33 6.44 13.43
C GLY A 60 -53.51 5.16 13.17
N ILE A 61 -52.34 5.28 12.54
CA ILE A 61 -51.44 4.18 12.24
C ILE A 61 -50.38 4.12 13.34
N ASP A 62 -50.11 2.92 13.86
CA ASP A 62 -49.02 2.73 14.79
C ASP A 62 -47.66 2.80 14.04
N TYR A 63 -46.85 3.83 14.37
CA TYR A 63 -45.55 4.05 13.75
C TYR A 63 -44.62 2.87 13.95
N ALA A 64 -44.62 2.23 15.13
CA ALA A 64 -43.72 1.12 15.44
C ALA A 64 -44.01 -0.09 14.54
N SER A 65 -45.30 -0.44 14.38
CA SER A 65 -45.73 -1.53 13.49
C SER A 65 -45.40 -1.24 12.02
N LEU A 66 -45.59 0.00 11.59
CA LEU A 66 -45.24 0.42 10.23
C LEU A 66 -43.74 0.34 9.99
N THR A 67 -42.93 0.85 10.90
CA THR A 67 -41.46 0.83 10.82
C THR A 67 -40.93 -0.60 10.77
N GLN A 68 -41.49 -1.49 11.59
CA GLN A 68 -41.12 -2.91 11.59
C GLN A 68 -41.49 -3.60 10.27
N ALA A 69 -42.61 -3.24 9.66
CA ALA A 69 -43.04 -3.79 8.38
C ALA A 69 -42.16 -3.29 7.18
N PHE A 70 -41.76 -2.02 7.21
CA PHE A 70 -40.97 -1.41 6.14
C PHE A 70 -39.46 -1.58 6.29
N ASN A 71 -38.97 -1.80 7.53
CA ASN A 71 -37.55 -2.08 7.81
C ASN A 71 -37.43 -3.43 8.54
N PRO A 72 -37.79 -4.55 7.88
CA PRO A 72 -37.58 -5.86 8.48
C PRO A 72 -36.10 -6.08 8.73
N GLN A 73 -35.75 -6.65 9.88
CA GLN A 73 -34.43 -7.12 10.14
C GLN A 73 -34.15 -8.32 9.21
N ILE A 74 -33.32 -8.09 8.21
CA ILE A 74 -32.92 -9.13 7.26
C ILE A 74 -31.58 -9.65 7.71
N ASP A 75 -31.49 -10.88 8.16
CA ASP A 75 -30.26 -11.55 8.49
C ASP A 75 -29.61 -12.07 7.20
N CYS A 76 -28.49 -11.49 6.84
CA CYS A 76 -27.68 -11.94 5.72
C CYS A 76 -26.56 -12.83 6.24
N HIS A 77 -26.55 -14.10 5.83
CA HIS A 77 -25.42 -15.00 6.06
C HIS A 77 -24.50 -14.95 4.84
N GLU A 78 -23.40 -14.21 4.95
CA GLU A 78 -22.38 -14.16 3.92
C GLU A 78 -21.52 -15.42 3.97
N ASN A 79 -21.54 -16.22 2.90
CA ASN A 79 -20.68 -17.39 2.74
C ASN A 79 -19.67 -17.11 1.62
N ILE A 80 -18.44 -16.77 1.99
CA ILE A 80 -17.34 -16.51 1.05
C ILE A 80 -16.83 -17.85 0.53
N LEU A 81 -17.17 -18.18 -0.74
CA LEU A 81 -16.74 -19.42 -1.38
C LEU A 81 -15.34 -19.34 -2.00
N GLY A 82 -14.78 -18.16 -2.06
CA GLY A 82 -13.44 -17.87 -2.61
C GLY A 82 -12.52 -17.25 -1.58
N LYS A 83 -11.74 -16.26 -2.03
CA LYS A 83 -10.84 -15.48 -1.17
C LYS A 83 -11.57 -14.28 -0.59
N ASP A 84 -11.36 -14.02 0.70
CA ASP A 84 -11.84 -12.81 1.34
C ASP A 84 -10.98 -11.62 0.89
N MET A 85 -11.47 -10.88 -0.10
CA MET A 85 -10.76 -9.73 -0.66
C MET A 85 -10.67 -8.58 0.35
N GLY A 86 -11.63 -8.43 1.27
CA GLY A 86 -11.63 -7.39 2.28
C GLY A 86 -10.50 -7.56 3.29
N SER A 87 -10.38 -8.75 3.88
CA SER A 87 -9.30 -9.08 4.82
C SER A 87 -7.94 -9.12 4.11
N ASN A 88 -7.90 -9.70 2.89
CA ASN A 88 -6.66 -9.86 2.14
C ASN A 88 -6.08 -8.52 1.65
N TYR A 89 -6.92 -7.51 1.42
CA TYR A 89 -6.49 -6.18 1.00
C TYR A 89 -5.47 -5.55 1.96
N TRP A 90 -5.74 -5.62 3.27
CA TRP A 90 -4.90 -4.96 4.28
C TRP A 90 -3.50 -5.54 4.38
N TYR A 91 -3.36 -6.87 4.36
CA TYR A 91 -2.02 -7.44 4.38
C TYR A 91 -1.29 -7.26 3.04
N CYS A 92 -2.00 -7.31 1.90
CA CYS A 92 -1.39 -7.00 0.60
C CYS A 92 -0.86 -5.58 0.56
N TYR A 93 -1.66 -4.61 1.00
CA TYR A 93 -1.23 -3.21 1.12
C TYR A 93 0.03 -3.08 1.97
N GLY A 94 0.04 -3.71 3.15
CA GLY A 94 1.20 -3.70 4.05
C GLY A 94 2.45 -4.33 3.43
N LEU A 95 2.32 -5.49 2.77
CA LEU A 95 3.43 -6.18 2.12
C LEU A 95 3.99 -5.40 0.92
N VAL A 96 3.11 -4.78 0.08
CA VAL A 96 3.54 -3.89 -1.02
C VAL A 96 4.31 -2.70 -0.47
N MET A 97 3.86 -2.10 0.63
CA MET A 97 4.54 -0.97 1.27
C MET A 97 5.90 -1.39 1.84
N ILE A 98 5.98 -2.54 2.50
CA ILE A 98 7.23 -3.05 3.07
C ILE A 98 8.28 -3.28 1.99
N ILE A 99 7.94 -4.00 0.92
CA ILE A 99 8.92 -4.29 -0.16
C ILE A 99 9.35 -3.02 -0.89
N PHE A 100 8.43 -2.08 -1.11
CA PHE A 100 8.72 -0.77 -1.68
C PHE A 100 9.75 0.00 -0.84
N MET A 101 9.57 0.06 0.48
CA MET A 101 10.49 0.72 1.39
C MET A 101 11.85 0.03 1.42
N ILE A 102 11.89 -1.31 1.46
CA ILE A 102 13.13 -2.09 1.45
C ILE A 102 13.92 -1.80 0.17
N ILE A 103 13.27 -1.84 -1.00
CA ILE A 103 13.96 -1.60 -2.28
C ILE A 103 14.56 -0.18 -2.34
N ILE A 104 13.82 0.85 -1.94
CA ILE A 104 14.31 2.24 -2.00
C ILE A 104 15.43 2.46 -1.00
N MET A 105 15.25 2.07 0.27
CA MET A 105 16.23 2.34 1.31
C MET A 105 17.55 1.61 1.05
N TYR A 106 17.48 0.30 0.86
CA TYR A 106 18.69 -0.51 0.72
C TYR A 106 19.29 -0.43 -0.69
N GLY A 107 18.46 -0.23 -1.73
CA GLY A 107 18.96 0.02 -3.07
C GLY A 107 19.86 1.26 -3.13
N SER A 108 19.42 2.36 -2.52
CA SER A 108 20.23 3.59 -2.45
C SER A 108 21.53 3.40 -1.64
N MET A 109 21.51 2.59 -0.58
CA MET A 109 22.70 2.24 0.20
C MET A 109 23.71 1.47 -0.63
N VAL A 110 23.27 0.52 -1.46
CA VAL A 110 24.17 -0.22 -2.37
C VAL A 110 24.76 0.70 -3.42
N ALA A 111 23.97 1.59 -4.03
CA ALA A 111 24.49 2.59 -4.96
C ALA A 111 25.56 3.47 -4.32
N THR A 112 25.30 3.97 -3.11
CA THR A 112 26.25 4.78 -2.33
C THR A 112 27.54 4.03 -2.05
N SER A 113 27.45 2.76 -1.65
CA SER A 113 28.62 1.92 -1.35
C SER A 113 29.49 1.69 -2.59
N VAL A 114 28.89 1.47 -3.77
CA VAL A 114 29.59 1.33 -5.05
C VAL A 114 30.31 2.62 -5.43
N THR A 115 29.62 3.77 -5.33
CA THR A 115 30.21 5.08 -5.67
C THR A 115 31.34 5.48 -4.72
N GLN A 116 31.24 5.18 -3.43
CA GLN A 116 32.27 5.50 -2.44
C GLN A 116 33.60 4.82 -2.76
N GLU A 117 33.58 3.56 -3.18
CA GLU A 117 34.85 2.86 -3.58
C GLU A 117 35.50 3.51 -4.77
N LYS A 118 34.70 3.94 -5.76
CA LYS A 118 35.24 4.66 -6.93
C LYS A 118 35.79 6.05 -6.55
N SER A 119 35.07 6.76 -5.66
CA SER A 119 35.51 8.10 -5.21
C SER A 119 36.77 8.07 -4.36
N ASN A 120 36.97 7.02 -3.56
CA ASN A 120 38.11 6.88 -2.65
C ASN A 120 39.36 6.24 -3.31
N ARG A 121 39.36 6.05 -4.63
CA ARG A 121 40.44 5.38 -5.39
C ARG A 121 40.76 3.94 -4.93
N THR A 122 39.94 3.37 -4.07
CA THR A 122 40.07 1.97 -3.61
C THR A 122 39.98 1.01 -4.80
N MET A 123 39.21 1.40 -5.81
CA MET A 123 39.09 0.67 -7.07
C MET A 123 40.42 0.47 -7.78
N GLU A 124 41.33 1.45 -7.77
CA GLU A 124 42.62 1.36 -8.44
C GLU A 124 43.48 0.21 -7.90
N VAL A 125 43.36 -0.07 -6.59
CA VAL A 125 44.05 -1.18 -5.94
C VAL A 125 43.33 -2.51 -6.15
N LEU A 126 41.99 -2.53 -6.11
CA LEU A 126 41.21 -3.76 -6.25
C LEU A 126 41.26 -4.34 -7.67
N VAL A 127 41.19 -3.49 -8.70
CA VAL A 127 41.22 -3.91 -10.12
C VAL A 127 42.58 -4.55 -10.52
N THR A 128 43.66 -4.21 -9.82
CA THR A 128 44.95 -4.90 -10.05
C THR A 128 45.01 -6.31 -9.52
N SER A 129 44.09 -6.68 -8.61
CA SER A 129 44.16 -7.96 -7.89
C SER A 129 43.03 -8.92 -8.28
N VAL A 130 41.85 -8.43 -8.75
CA VAL A 130 40.65 -9.22 -9.00
C VAL A 130 39.94 -8.72 -10.26
N ASP A 131 39.24 -9.64 -10.97
CA ASP A 131 38.38 -9.34 -12.11
C ASP A 131 37.24 -8.36 -11.73
N THR A 132 37.08 -7.32 -12.53
CA THR A 132 36.09 -6.24 -12.29
C THR A 132 34.63 -6.77 -12.22
N ASN A 133 34.29 -7.75 -13.07
CA ASN A 133 32.95 -8.34 -13.03
C ASN A 133 32.70 -9.04 -11.71
N LEU A 134 33.72 -9.80 -11.22
CA LEU A 134 33.59 -10.52 -9.93
C LEU A 134 33.44 -9.52 -8.77
N LEU A 135 34.18 -8.41 -8.82
CA LEU A 135 34.07 -7.34 -7.81
C LEU A 135 32.67 -6.74 -7.77
N PHE A 136 32.10 -6.43 -8.94
CA PHE A 136 30.73 -5.89 -9.00
C PHE A 136 29.71 -6.85 -8.40
N PHE A 137 29.69 -8.12 -8.84
CA PHE A 137 28.76 -9.12 -8.31
C PHE A 137 28.94 -9.35 -6.81
N ALA A 138 30.21 -9.50 -6.36
CA ALA A 138 30.50 -9.67 -4.93
C ALA A 138 29.99 -8.50 -4.10
N LYS A 139 30.18 -7.27 -4.56
CA LYS A 139 29.76 -6.05 -3.88
C LYS A 139 28.25 -5.93 -3.78
N VAL A 140 27.57 -6.08 -4.93
CA VAL A 140 26.10 -5.97 -4.98
C VAL A 140 25.45 -7.07 -4.17
N LEU A 141 25.93 -8.32 -4.30
CA LEU A 141 25.39 -9.45 -3.54
C LEU A 141 25.68 -9.32 -2.04
N ALA A 142 26.87 -8.90 -1.64
CA ALA A 142 27.18 -8.66 -0.22
C ALA A 142 26.25 -7.59 0.38
N GLY A 143 26.05 -6.48 -0.34
CA GLY A 143 25.10 -5.43 0.05
C GLY A 143 23.67 -5.95 0.13
N ALA A 144 23.25 -6.76 -0.83
CA ALA A 144 21.91 -7.36 -0.85
C ALA A 144 21.70 -8.33 0.32
N VAL A 145 22.65 -9.21 0.61
CA VAL A 145 22.57 -10.13 1.75
C VAL A 145 22.55 -9.38 3.08
N ALA A 146 23.39 -8.37 3.26
CA ALA A 146 23.39 -7.53 4.45
C ALA A 146 22.03 -6.83 4.66
N ALA A 147 21.46 -6.28 3.57
CA ALA A 147 20.13 -5.65 3.60
C ALA A 147 19.00 -6.63 3.94
N LEU A 148 19.03 -7.85 3.39
CA LEU A 148 18.04 -8.88 3.71
C LEU A 148 18.12 -9.32 5.17
N ILE A 149 19.33 -9.51 5.70
CA ILE A 149 19.53 -9.84 7.13
C ILE A 149 19.00 -8.71 8.01
N GLN A 150 19.35 -7.46 7.70
CA GLN A 150 18.91 -6.29 8.47
C GLN A 150 17.38 -6.12 8.41
N SER A 151 16.77 -6.29 7.24
CA SER A 151 15.32 -6.27 7.07
C SER A 151 14.63 -7.38 7.86
N ALA A 152 15.17 -8.59 7.84
CA ALA A 152 14.64 -9.72 8.60
C ALA A 152 14.72 -9.49 10.11
N VAL A 153 15.83 -8.93 10.62
CA VAL A 153 15.98 -8.56 12.04
C VAL A 153 14.98 -7.46 12.41
N MET A 154 14.84 -6.42 11.59
CA MET A 154 13.91 -5.33 11.84
C MET A 154 12.45 -5.80 11.87
N LEU A 155 12.02 -6.55 10.87
CA LEU A 155 10.67 -7.11 10.81
C LEU A 155 10.42 -8.10 11.94
N GLY A 156 11.39 -8.97 12.22
CA GLY A 156 11.33 -9.91 13.34
C GLY A 156 11.17 -9.21 14.70
N THR A 157 11.91 -8.13 14.93
CA THR A 157 11.78 -7.32 16.15
C THR A 157 10.38 -6.69 16.28
N VAL A 158 9.83 -6.16 15.18
CA VAL A 158 8.47 -5.59 15.16
C VAL A 158 7.44 -6.67 15.49
N LEU A 159 7.52 -7.84 14.85
CA LEU A 159 6.59 -8.96 15.07
C LEU A 159 6.66 -9.50 16.50
N ILE A 160 7.88 -9.67 17.04
CA ILE A 160 8.08 -10.13 18.43
C ILE A 160 7.52 -9.09 19.41
N SER A 161 7.82 -7.80 19.21
CA SER A 161 7.33 -6.72 20.05
C SER A 161 5.80 -6.63 20.03
N TYR A 162 5.19 -6.81 18.86
CA TYR A 162 3.73 -6.88 18.74
C TYR A 162 3.16 -8.07 19.52
N LYS A 163 3.72 -9.26 19.34
CA LYS A 163 3.24 -10.47 20.01
C LYS A 163 3.30 -10.38 21.55
N ILE A 164 4.35 -9.73 22.08
CA ILE A 164 4.49 -9.51 23.53
C ILE A 164 3.45 -8.49 24.04
N ASN A 165 3.04 -7.51 23.24
CA ASN A 165 2.14 -6.44 23.64
C ASN A 165 0.74 -6.55 22.99
N GLN A 166 0.37 -7.70 22.47
CA GLN A 166 -0.87 -7.91 21.69
C GLN A 166 -2.12 -7.46 22.43
N ASP A 167 -2.20 -7.75 23.74
CA ASP A 167 -3.34 -7.35 24.57
C ASP A 167 -3.50 -5.84 24.70
N LYS A 168 -2.38 -5.11 24.76
CA LYS A 168 -2.39 -3.64 24.85
C LYS A 168 -2.78 -2.98 23.53
N TRP A 169 -2.54 -3.64 22.41
CA TRP A 169 -2.86 -3.17 21.06
C TRP A 169 -4.23 -3.65 20.58
N GLY A 170 -4.99 -4.34 21.43
CA GLY A 170 -6.35 -4.82 21.11
C GLY A 170 -6.42 -5.77 19.91
N GLY A 171 -5.32 -6.44 19.58
CA GLY A 171 -5.28 -7.35 18.43
C GLY A 171 -5.36 -6.67 17.05
N MET A 172 -5.16 -5.36 16.97
CA MET A 172 -5.36 -4.54 15.75
C MET A 172 -4.58 -5.05 14.53
N LEU A 173 -3.38 -5.61 14.73
CA LEU A 173 -2.57 -6.13 13.64
C LEU A 173 -2.85 -7.60 13.29
N ASN A 174 -3.70 -8.30 14.04
CA ASN A 174 -4.01 -9.71 13.74
C ASN A 174 -4.58 -9.86 12.33
N MET A 175 -5.45 -8.94 11.90
CA MET A 175 -6.02 -8.90 10.56
C MET A 175 -4.94 -8.76 9.46
N VAL A 176 -3.85 -8.05 9.74
CA VAL A 176 -2.74 -7.85 8.80
C VAL A 176 -1.74 -8.99 8.86
N LEU A 177 -1.67 -9.73 9.97
CA LEU A 177 -0.70 -10.80 10.20
C LEU A 177 -1.24 -12.20 9.88
N ASP A 178 -2.55 -12.35 9.68
CA ASP A 178 -3.16 -13.61 9.26
C ASP A 178 -2.99 -13.85 7.76
N ILE A 179 -1.72 -14.06 7.37
CA ILE A 179 -1.31 -14.23 5.98
C ILE A 179 -1.16 -15.72 5.67
N PRO A 180 -1.85 -16.25 4.64
CA PRO A 180 -1.69 -17.64 4.22
C PRO A 180 -0.24 -17.95 3.82
N ALA A 181 0.25 -19.14 4.22
CA ALA A 181 1.64 -19.54 3.98
C ALA A 181 2.04 -19.53 2.50
N ASN A 182 1.14 -19.89 1.60
CA ASN A 182 1.37 -19.85 0.15
C ASN A 182 1.61 -18.42 -0.35
N VAL A 183 0.92 -17.43 0.19
CA VAL A 183 1.12 -16.00 -0.14
C VAL A 183 2.49 -15.54 0.36
N LEU A 184 2.87 -15.93 1.58
CA LEU A 184 4.19 -15.60 2.15
C LEU A 184 5.33 -16.20 1.32
N VAL A 185 5.20 -17.43 0.84
CA VAL A 185 6.20 -18.06 -0.02
C VAL A 185 6.35 -17.29 -1.34
N VAL A 186 5.25 -16.96 -1.99
CA VAL A 186 5.29 -16.17 -3.24
C VAL A 186 5.83 -14.76 -2.98
N PHE A 187 5.42 -14.11 -1.90
CA PHE A 187 5.96 -12.83 -1.49
C PHE A 187 7.47 -12.88 -1.26
N ALA A 188 7.97 -13.90 -0.56
CA ALA A 188 9.41 -14.07 -0.33
C ALA A 188 10.18 -14.28 -1.64
N LEU A 189 9.70 -15.17 -2.52
CA LEU A 189 10.35 -15.45 -3.81
C LEU A 189 10.40 -14.22 -4.71
N PHE A 190 9.27 -13.58 -4.95
CA PHE A 190 9.18 -12.41 -5.81
C PHE A 190 9.78 -11.16 -5.13
N GLY A 191 9.62 -11.01 -3.83
CA GLY A 191 10.20 -9.91 -3.07
C GLY A 191 11.72 -9.94 -3.08
N ILE A 192 12.34 -11.09 -2.81
CA ILE A 192 13.80 -11.26 -2.90
C ILE A 192 14.27 -11.06 -4.34
N GLY A 193 13.57 -11.66 -5.31
CA GLY A 193 13.88 -11.49 -6.73
C GLY A 193 13.80 -10.02 -7.18
N GLY A 194 12.73 -9.33 -6.87
CA GLY A 194 12.58 -7.91 -7.19
C GLY A 194 13.59 -7.02 -6.46
N PHE A 195 13.87 -7.33 -5.20
CA PHE A 195 14.91 -6.64 -4.44
C PHE A 195 16.29 -6.81 -5.12
N LEU A 196 16.67 -8.03 -5.52
CA LEU A 196 17.94 -8.28 -6.25
C LEU A 196 17.95 -7.56 -7.60
N PHE A 197 16.86 -7.62 -8.36
CA PHE A 197 16.73 -6.92 -9.64
C PHE A 197 17.04 -5.42 -9.49
N TYR A 198 16.39 -4.76 -8.56
CA TYR A 198 16.62 -3.35 -8.31
C TYR A 198 17.99 -3.05 -7.69
N THR A 199 18.52 -3.93 -6.85
CA THR A 199 19.84 -3.78 -6.26
C THR A 199 20.93 -3.79 -7.32
N PHE A 200 20.83 -4.64 -8.35
CA PHE A 200 21.74 -4.61 -9.50
C PHE A 200 21.61 -3.31 -10.33
N ILE A 201 20.38 -2.81 -10.52
CA ILE A 201 20.17 -1.51 -11.18
C ILE A 201 20.82 -0.38 -10.37
N TYR A 202 20.59 -0.34 -9.07
CA TYR A 202 21.19 0.66 -8.18
C TYR A 202 22.73 0.55 -8.16
N GLY A 203 23.28 -0.66 -8.16
CA GLY A 203 24.71 -0.90 -8.28
C GLY A 203 25.30 -0.34 -9.56
N ALA A 204 24.63 -0.59 -10.71
CA ALA A 204 25.03 -0.05 -12.00
C ALA A 204 24.95 1.50 -12.02
N MET A 205 23.87 2.09 -11.44
CA MET A 205 23.75 3.54 -11.32
C MET A 205 24.84 4.14 -10.44
N GLY A 206 25.20 3.46 -9.32
CA GLY A 206 26.32 3.86 -8.47
C GLY A 206 27.66 3.84 -9.21
N ALA A 207 27.86 2.88 -10.12
CA ALA A 207 29.07 2.80 -10.95
C ALA A 207 29.18 3.95 -11.96
N LEU A 208 28.07 4.49 -12.46
CA LEU A 208 28.06 5.62 -13.39
C LEU A 208 28.42 6.97 -12.74
N VAL A 209 28.30 7.08 -11.42
CA VAL A 209 28.48 8.33 -10.69
C VAL A 209 29.89 8.39 -10.09
N SER A 210 30.51 9.56 -10.13
CA SER A 210 31.86 9.78 -9.60
C SER A 210 31.86 10.40 -8.19
N LYS A 211 30.75 11.04 -7.78
CA LYS A 211 30.64 11.71 -6.48
C LYS A 211 29.39 11.19 -5.76
N THR A 212 29.50 10.92 -4.46
CA THR A 212 28.40 10.46 -3.64
C THR A 212 27.22 11.43 -3.57
N GLU A 213 27.47 12.73 -3.72
CA GLU A 213 26.44 13.79 -3.74
C GLU A 213 25.51 13.71 -4.95
N ASP A 214 25.99 13.16 -6.08
CA ASP A 214 25.21 13.05 -7.31
C ASP A 214 24.38 11.75 -7.39
N ILE A 215 24.53 10.83 -6.42
CA ILE A 215 23.80 9.56 -6.39
C ILE A 215 22.29 9.78 -6.38
N ASN A 216 21.79 10.71 -5.56
CA ASN A 216 20.38 11.00 -5.45
C ASN A 216 19.77 11.48 -6.78
N LYS A 217 20.53 12.22 -7.57
CA LYS A 217 20.10 12.66 -8.91
C LYS A 217 20.06 11.48 -9.89
N SER A 218 21.09 10.64 -9.87
CA SER A 218 21.20 9.46 -10.75
C SER A 218 20.16 8.40 -10.38
N ALA A 219 19.99 8.10 -9.10
CA ALA A 219 19.02 7.14 -8.59
C ALA A 219 17.56 7.61 -8.69
N GLY A 220 17.32 8.93 -8.83
CA GLY A 220 15.97 9.51 -8.86
C GLY A 220 15.09 8.94 -9.97
N GLY A 221 15.66 8.64 -11.14
CA GLY A 221 14.94 7.98 -12.24
C GLY A 221 14.44 6.57 -11.87
N VAL A 222 15.30 5.79 -11.21
CA VAL A 222 14.96 4.44 -10.74
C VAL A 222 13.89 4.52 -9.65
N GLN A 223 14.02 5.46 -8.71
CA GLN A 223 13.04 5.70 -7.66
C GLN A 223 11.67 6.10 -8.23
N MET A 224 11.63 6.92 -9.28
CA MET A 224 10.39 7.26 -9.99
C MET A 224 9.70 6.02 -10.57
N VAL A 225 10.47 5.13 -11.22
CA VAL A 225 9.91 3.87 -11.76
C VAL A 225 9.34 3.01 -10.65
N ILE A 226 10.07 2.85 -9.54
CA ILE A 226 9.60 2.08 -8.38
C ILE A 226 8.31 2.69 -7.79
N MET A 227 8.24 4.03 -7.72
CA MET A 227 7.05 4.74 -7.24
C MET A 227 5.85 4.54 -8.16
N ILE A 228 6.04 4.61 -9.48
CA ILE A 228 4.98 4.35 -10.46
C ILE A 228 4.47 2.92 -10.31
N VAL A 229 5.36 1.93 -10.19
CA VAL A 229 5.01 0.52 -9.98
C VAL A 229 4.22 0.35 -8.67
N TYR A 230 4.64 1.00 -7.60
CA TYR A 230 3.96 1.00 -6.31
C TYR A 230 2.50 1.48 -6.45
N PHE A 231 2.28 2.65 -7.05
CA PHE A 231 0.93 3.19 -7.25
C PHE A 231 0.08 2.36 -8.20
N ILE A 232 0.66 1.82 -9.27
CA ILE A 232 -0.03 0.90 -10.18
C ILE A 232 -0.49 -0.35 -9.42
N THR A 233 0.38 -0.94 -8.61
CA THR A 233 0.04 -2.13 -7.82
C THR A 233 -1.08 -1.81 -6.82
N LEU A 234 -0.98 -0.70 -6.07
CA LEU A 234 -2.03 -0.30 -5.11
C LEU A 234 -3.37 -0.03 -5.80
N ALA A 235 -3.39 0.69 -6.91
CA ALA A 235 -4.61 0.94 -7.68
C ALA A 235 -5.24 -0.36 -8.20
N SER A 236 -4.42 -1.35 -8.51
CA SER A 236 -4.87 -2.65 -9.02
C SER A 236 -5.35 -3.62 -7.92
N LEU A 237 -5.15 -3.32 -6.62
CA LEU A 237 -5.68 -4.16 -5.54
C LEU A 237 -7.20 -4.21 -5.50
N THR A 238 -7.88 -3.23 -6.08
CA THR A 238 -9.36 -3.20 -6.19
C THR A 238 -9.88 -4.02 -7.37
N ASP A 239 -9.03 -4.34 -8.37
CA ASP A 239 -9.35 -5.17 -9.53
C ASP A 239 -8.16 -6.08 -9.87
N VAL A 240 -7.95 -7.10 -9.04
CA VAL A 240 -6.78 -8.00 -9.11
C VAL A 240 -6.81 -9.00 -10.27
N ASP A 241 -7.94 -9.16 -10.93
CA ASP A 241 -8.10 -9.98 -12.15
C ASP A 241 -8.13 -9.13 -13.42
N GLY A 242 -8.00 -7.81 -13.31
CA GLY A 242 -7.95 -6.85 -14.41
C GLY A 242 -6.72 -7.02 -15.31
N ILE A 243 -6.81 -6.49 -16.53
CA ILE A 243 -5.73 -6.60 -17.53
C ILE A 243 -4.44 -5.91 -17.03
N MET A 244 -4.57 -4.80 -16.32
CA MET A 244 -3.43 -4.00 -15.85
C MET A 244 -2.52 -4.80 -14.93
N ILE A 245 -3.07 -5.41 -13.89
CA ILE A 245 -2.27 -6.21 -12.95
C ILE A 245 -1.80 -7.53 -13.57
N LYS A 246 -2.55 -8.10 -14.51
CA LYS A 246 -2.11 -9.27 -15.26
C LYS A 246 -0.82 -8.98 -16.05
N VAL A 247 -0.79 -7.88 -16.80
CA VAL A 247 0.39 -7.49 -17.58
C VAL A 247 1.56 -7.15 -16.65
N THR A 248 1.32 -6.32 -15.62
CA THR A 248 2.37 -5.90 -14.69
C THR A 248 2.96 -7.05 -13.89
N SER A 249 2.20 -8.13 -13.65
CA SER A 249 2.72 -9.32 -12.96
C SER A 249 3.74 -10.13 -13.75
N PHE A 250 3.85 -9.94 -15.06
CA PHE A 250 4.88 -10.58 -15.92
C PHE A 250 6.06 -9.65 -16.21
N LEU A 251 5.92 -8.34 -15.98
CA LEU A 251 7.02 -7.39 -16.19
C LEU A 251 8.01 -7.49 -15.02
N PRO A 252 9.32 -7.69 -15.25
CA PRO A 252 10.32 -7.83 -14.18
C PRO A 252 10.35 -6.63 -13.23
N VAL A 253 10.06 -5.45 -13.78
CA VAL A 253 10.03 -4.17 -13.04
C VAL A 253 8.93 -4.13 -11.98
N SER A 254 7.82 -4.84 -12.18
CA SER A 254 6.62 -4.78 -11.31
C SER A 254 6.17 -6.14 -10.77
N SER A 255 6.72 -7.25 -11.29
CA SER A 255 6.30 -8.60 -10.91
C SER A 255 6.49 -8.88 -9.42
N TYR A 256 7.48 -8.25 -8.78
CA TYR A 256 7.78 -8.41 -7.36
C TYR A 256 6.63 -8.00 -6.43
N SER A 257 5.79 -7.06 -6.85
CA SER A 257 4.61 -6.60 -6.09
C SER A 257 3.30 -7.12 -6.69
N ALA A 258 3.16 -7.12 -8.02
CA ALA A 258 1.92 -7.47 -8.68
C ALA A 258 1.60 -8.97 -8.62
N MET A 259 2.60 -9.86 -8.70
CA MET A 259 2.35 -11.30 -8.73
C MET A 259 1.84 -11.83 -7.38
N PHE A 260 2.46 -11.45 -6.25
CA PHE A 260 1.96 -11.93 -4.97
C PHE A 260 0.58 -11.33 -4.62
N ALA A 261 0.30 -10.08 -5.02
CA ALA A 261 -1.01 -9.48 -4.85
C ALA A 261 -2.09 -10.27 -5.60
N ARG A 262 -1.82 -10.68 -6.84
CA ARG A 262 -2.71 -11.58 -7.59
C ARG A 262 -2.87 -12.94 -6.92
N VAL A 263 -1.80 -13.53 -6.40
CA VAL A 263 -1.86 -14.81 -5.68
C VAL A 263 -2.66 -14.68 -4.38
N ALA A 264 -2.56 -13.55 -3.69
CA ALA A 264 -3.25 -13.32 -2.43
C ALA A 264 -4.75 -13.08 -2.61
N MET A 265 -5.15 -12.28 -3.59
CA MET A 265 -6.51 -11.77 -3.73
C MET A 265 -7.23 -12.28 -4.98
N GLY A 266 -6.51 -12.53 -6.09
CA GLY A 266 -7.07 -12.96 -7.37
C GLY A 266 -6.98 -14.46 -7.60
N SER A 267 -7.35 -14.86 -8.83
CA SER A 267 -7.25 -16.24 -9.32
C SER A 267 -6.05 -16.37 -10.26
N VAL A 268 -4.98 -17.03 -9.79
CA VAL A 268 -3.74 -17.21 -10.56
C VAL A 268 -3.42 -18.69 -10.71
N ASN A 269 -3.14 -19.11 -11.95
CA ASN A 269 -2.68 -20.46 -12.23
C ASN A 269 -1.18 -20.60 -11.86
N THR A 270 -0.79 -21.77 -11.36
CA THR A 270 0.60 -22.05 -10.96
C THR A 270 1.60 -21.80 -12.09
N TRP A 271 1.24 -22.07 -13.35
CA TRP A 271 2.12 -21.84 -14.49
C TRP A 271 2.44 -20.34 -14.69
N GLU A 272 1.49 -19.44 -14.41
CA GLU A 272 1.71 -17.99 -14.49
C GLU A 272 2.77 -17.53 -13.48
N ILE A 273 2.72 -18.06 -12.26
CA ILE A 273 3.69 -17.80 -11.21
C ILE A 273 5.08 -18.25 -11.65
N VAL A 274 5.19 -19.48 -12.18
CA VAL A 274 6.47 -20.06 -12.61
C VAL A 274 7.06 -19.26 -13.78
N VAL A 275 6.26 -18.95 -14.81
CA VAL A 275 6.73 -18.19 -15.99
C VAL A 275 7.19 -16.79 -15.56
N SER A 276 6.39 -16.09 -14.78
CA SER A 276 6.77 -14.75 -14.29
C SER A 276 8.06 -14.78 -13.47
N PHE A 277 8.23 -15.78 -12.60
CA PHE A 277 9.45 -15.94 -11.82
C PHE A 277 10.68 -16.22 -12.68
N ILE A 278 10.55 -17.07 -13.71
CA ILE A 278 11.62 -17.32 -14.69
C ILE A 278 12.02 -16.02 -15.42
N ILE A 279 11.03 -15.22 -15.85
CA ILE A 279 11.28 -13.93 -16.50
C ILE A 279 12.02 -12.99 -15.55
N LEU A 280 11.61 -12.93 -14.27
CA LEU A 280 12.27 -12.12 -13.27
C LEU A 280 13.74 -12.55 -13.06
N VAL A 281 13.99 -13.84 -12.87
CA VAL A 281 15.36 -14.39 -12.70
C VAL A 281 16.23 -14.14 -13.94
N ALA A 282 15.72 -14.36 -15.13
CA ALA A 282 16.43 -14.06 -16.37
C ALA A 282 16.80 -12.56 -16.45
N SER A 283 15.87 -11.70 -16.06
CA SER A 283 16.10 -10.24 -16.04
C SER A 283 17.14 -9.81 -14.99
N ILE A 284 17.18 -10.47 -13.83
CA ILE A 284 18.23 -10.24 -12.81
C ILE A 284 19.62 -10.54 -13.42
N VAL A 285 19.74 -11.68 -14.11
CA VAL A 285 21.01 -12.06 -14.74
C VAL A 285 21.41 -11.05 -15.81
N VAL A 286 20.50 -10.65 -16.68
CA VAL A 286 20.74 -9.66 -17.75
C VAL A 286 21.19 -8.33 -17.17
N VAL A 287 20.45 -7.80 -16.18
CA VAL A 287 20.79 -6.53 -15.52
C VAL A 287 22.12 -6.65 -14.78
N GLY A 288 22.40 -7.79 -14.13
CA GLY A 288 23.66 -8.04 -13.47
C GLY A 288 24.85 -8.01 -14.43
N ILE A 289 24.73 -8.65 -15.61
CA ILE A 289 25.77 -8.64 -16.65
C ILE A 289 25.98 -7.23 -17.21
N ILE A 290 24.89 -6.49 -17.47
CA ILE A 290 24.98 -5.09 -17.95
C ILE A 290 25.65 -4.23 -16.89
N GLY A 291 25.24 -4.36 -15.61
CA GLY A 291 25.83 -3.62 -14.50
C GLY A 291 27.32 -3.89 -14.33
N ALA A 292 27.74 -5.15 -14.44
CA ALA A 292 29.14 -5.54 -14.37
C ALA A 292 29.98 -4.94 -15.52
N LYS A 293 29.41 -4.77 -16.72
CA LYS A 293 30.10 -4.11 -17.84
C LYS A 293 30.22 -2.58 -17.67
N ILE A 294 29.31 -1.98 -16.89
CA ILE A 294 29.30 -0.55 -16.60
C ILE A 294 30.29 -0.23 -15.47
N TYR A 295 30.42 -1.15 -14.51
CA TYR A 295 31.33 -1.01 -13.37
C TYR A 295 32.81 -1.09 -13.74
#